data_25d98ed8e9232abb0717496ffae58278
#
_entry.id   25d98ed8e9232abb0717496ffae58278
#
_cell.length_a   1.000
_cell.length_b   1.000
_cell.length_c   1.000
_cell.angle_alpha   90.00
_cell.angle_beta   90.00
_cell.angle_gamma   90.00
#
_symmetry.space_group_name_H-M   'P 1'
#
loop_
_entity.id
_entity.type
_entity.pdbx_description
1 polymer ?
#
loop_
_entity_poly.entity_id
_entity_poly.type
_entity_poly.pdbx_seq_one_letter_code
_entity_poly.pdbx_strand_id
1 'polypeptide(L)'
;MEFHLVALVLFAALVHASWNAVVKSSGDRVLTFTAIHLTGTALDTVAIFFVGLPDVHVWPYLLVSALVHNLYYVFLLISYKLGDLSEVYPIARGSSPLLVALGAMVVAGEVPTVVGFGGIALVSVGIVSLTFARGKPTRAGMKPLLAAFCTGVLISSYTVLDGLGMRAGASPWPYIV
;
A
#
# COMPACT_ATOMS: atom_id res chain seq x y z
N MET A 1 14.01 -16.54 -6.60
CA MET A 1 14.27 -15.09 -6.33
C MET A 1 15.74 -14.95 -6.00
N GLU A 2 16.41 -13.98 -6.59
CA GLU A 2 17.82 -13.74 -6.31
C GLU A 2 17.99 -13.18 -4.89
N PHE A 3 19.00 -13.65 -4.17
CA PHE A 3 19.21 -13.32 -2.75
C PHE A 3 19.23 -11.81 -2.47
N HIS A 4 19.81 -11.02 -3.38
CA HIS A 4 19.87 -9.57 -3.23
C HIS A 4 18.47 -8.90 -3.33
N LEU A 5 17.54 -9.44 -4.11
CA LEU A 5 16.17 -8.93 -4.16
C LEU A 5 15.43 -9.19 -2.84
N VAL A 6 15.62 -10.38 -2.27
CA VAL A 6 15.04 -10.70 -0.94
C VAL A 6 15.60 -9.76 0.12
N ALA A 7 16.91 -9.54 0.14
CA ALA A 7 17.55 -8.64 1.09
C ALA A 7 17.04 -7.20 0.94
N LEU A 8 16.85 -6.71 -0.29
CA LEU A 8 16.31 -5.38 -0.58
C LEU A 8 14.87 -5.24 -0.07
N VAL A 9 14.02 -6.23 -0.32
CA VAL A 9 12.63 -6.22 0.16
C VAL A 9 12.57 -6.25 1.68
N LEU A 10 13.40 -7.05 2.34
CA LEU A 10 13.47 -7.09 3.81
C LEU A 10 13.98 -5.78 4.38
N PHE A 11 14.97 -5.16 3.75
CA PHE A 11 15.45 -3.84 4.15
C PHE A 11 14.37 -2.76 4.00
N ALA A 12 13.65 -2.74 2.88
CA ALA A 12 12.53 -1.83 2.67
C ALA A 12 11.42 -2.05 3.72
N ALA A 13 11.10 -3.31 4.04
CA ALA A 13 10.15 -3.64 5.09
C ALA A 13 10.60 -3.15 6.47
N LEU A 14 11.90 -3.27 6.79
CA LEU A 14 12.47 -2.76 8.04
C LEU A 14 12.38 -1.23 8.12
N VAL A 15 12.75 -0.52 7.06
CA VAL A 15 12.60 0.95 6.97
C VAL A 15 11.15 1.35 7.14
N HIS A 16 10.23 0.64 6.46
CA HIS A 16 8.79 0.88 6.58
C HIS A 16 8.28 0.68 8.02
N ALA A 17 8.68 -0.38 8.68
CA ALA A 17 8.33 -0.64 10.09
C ALA A 17 8.90 0.42 11.03
N SER A 18 10.14 0.86 10.77
CA SER A 18 10.85 1.84 11.60
C SER A 18 10.15 3.21 11.60
N TRP A 19 9.84 3.77 10.44
CA TRP A 19 9.16 5.07 10.40
C TRP A 19 7.73 5.00 10.98
N ASN A 20 7.01 3.88 10.79
CA ASN A 20 5.72 3.67 11.44
C ASN A 20 5.85 3.64 12.97
N ALA A 21 6.90 3.01 13.51
CA ALA A 21 7.18 3.00 14.95
C ALA A 21 7.48 4.41 15.47
N VAL A 22 8.24 5.22 14.71
CA VAL A 22 8.52 6.62 15.05
C VAL A 22 7.22 7.44 15.11
N VAL A 23 6.37 7.36 14.08
CA VAL A 23 5.07 8.05 14.08
C VAL A 23 4.21 7.60 15.26
N LYS A 24 4.17 6.30 15.56
CA LYS A 24 3.37 5.76 16.67
C LYS A 24 3.86 6.24 18.04
N SER A 25 5.17 6.40 18.22
CA SER A 25 5.79 6.83 19.48
C SER A 25 5.85 8.35 19.65
N SER A 26 5.59 9.12 18.59
CA SER A 26 5.62 10.58 18.64
C SER A 26 4.43 11.17 19.42
N GLY A 27 4.67 12.29 20.10
CA GLY A 27 3.63 13.05 20.81
C GLY A 27 2.63 13.70 19.89
N ASP A 28 3.08 14.19 18.72
CA ASP A 28 2.22 14.72 17.65
C ASP A 28 2.40 13.90 16.38
N ARG A 29 1.45 12.98 16.18
CA ARG A 29 1.46 12.07 15.03
C ARG A 29 1.25 12.79 13.69
N VAL A 30 0.43 13.85 13.68
CA VAL A 30 0.15 14.60 12.45
C VAL A 30 1.39 15.35 12.03
N LEU A 31 2.04 16.06 12.96
CA LEU A 31 3.29 16.78 12.68
C LEU A 31 4.39 15.83 12.19
N THR A 32 4.59 14.70 12.88
CA THR A 32 5.61 13.72 12.53
C THR A 32 5.34 13.11 11.15
N PHE A 33 4.10 12.72 10.87
CA PHE A 33 3.70 12.20 9.56
C PHE A 33 3.92 13.24 8.45
N THR A 34 3.50 14.47 8.68
CA THR A 34 3.70 15.58 7.73
C THR A 34 5.18 15.84 7.47
N ALA A 35 6.01 15.85 8.52
CA ALA A 35 7.46 16.05 8.38
C ALA A 35 8.12 14.93 7.55
N ILE A 36 7.72 13.67 7.77
CA ILE A 36 8.22 12.52 7.00
C ILE A 36 7.86 12.68 5.53
N HIS A 37 6.60 13.01 5.22
CA HIS A 37 6.17 13.19 3.83
C HIS A 37 6.81 14.39 3.15
N LEU A 38 6.94 15.52 3.83
CA LEU A 38 7.64 16.70 3.29
C LEU A 38 9.11 16.40 3.00
N THR A 39 9.77 15.65 3.89
CA THR A 39 11.17 15.24 3.67
C THR A 39 11.27 14.30 2.46
N GLY A 40 10.36 13.31 2.34
CA GLY A 40 10.28 12.44 1.17
C GLY A 40 10.09 13.24 -0.11
N THR A 41 9.08 14.11 -0.17
CA THR A 41 8.81 14.97 -1.33
C THR A 41 10.02 15.86 -1.70
N ALA A 42 10.74 16.39 -0.71
CA ALA A 42 11.94 17.17 -0.97
C ALA A 42 13.06 16.32 -1.60
N LEU A 43 13.26 15.10 -1.10
CA LEU A 43 14.23 14.15 -1.65
C LEU A 43 13.85 13.72 -3.07
N ASP A 44 12.59 13.39 -3.31
CA ASP A 44 12.06 13.02 -4.62
C ASP A 44 12.19 14.17 -5.61
N THR A 45 11.92 15.41 -5.18
CA THR A 45 12.12 16.62 -6.00
C THR A 45 13.58 16.78 -6.42
N VAL A 46 14.52 16.50 -5.51
CA VAL A 46 15.96 16.51 -5.85
C VAL A 46 16.31 15.36 -6.80
N ALA A 47 15.77 14.17 -6.55
CA ALA A 47 16.06 13.00 -7.36
C ALA A 47 15.59 13.14 -8.82
N ILE A 48 14.49 13.87 -9.07
CA ILE A 48 13.99 14.17 -10.43
C ILE A 48 15.06 14.86 -11.30
N PHE A 49 15.94 15.69 -10.71
CA PHE A 49 17.03 16.32 -11.47
C PHE A 49 18.07 15.32 -11.97
N PHE A 50 18.17 14.14 -11.34
CA PHE A 50 19.10 13.08 -11.72
C PHE A 50 18.48 12.02 -12.61
N VAL A 51 17.21 11.69 -12.40
CA VAL A 51 16.53 10.63 -13.15
C VAL A 51 15.69 11.17 -14.32
N GLY A 52 15.39 12.47 -14.31
CA GLY A 52 14.55 13.12 -15.31
C GLY A 52 13.04 12.97 -15.03
N LEU A 53 12.25 13.62 -15.88
CA LEU A 53 10.78 13.51 -15.81
C LEU A 53 10.31 12.22 -16.47
N PRO A 54 9.19 11.65 -15.99
CA PRO A 54 8.59 10.48 -16.62
C PRO A 54 8.06 10.82 -18.02
N ASP A 55 8.04 9.80 -18.89
CA ASP A 55 7.49 9.92 -20.23
C ASP A 55 6.03 10.39 -20.22
N VAL A 56 5.64 11.18 -21.21
CA VAL A 56 4.29 11.74 -21.28
C VAL A 56 3.19 10.67 -21.24
N HIS A 57 3.46 9.48 -21.75
CA HIS A 57 2.52 8.35 -21.77
C HIS A 57 2.25 7.77 -20.37
N VAL A 58 3.11 8.06 -19.39
CA VAL A 58 3.02 7.55 -18.02
C VAL A 58 2.17 8.48 -17.15
N TRP A 59 2.05 9.76 -17.52
CA TRP A 59 1.31 10.74 -16.73
C TRP A 59 -0.14 10.36 -16.39
N PRO A 60 -0.93 9.74 -17.28
CA PRO A 60 -2.28 9.31 -16.93
C PRO A 60 -2.29 8.32 -15.76
N TYR A 61 -1.33 7.39 -15.71
CA TYR A 61 -1.21 6.42 -14.62
C TYR A 61 -0.84 7.13 -13.31
N LEU A 62 0.13 8.05 -13.34
CA LEU A 62 0.54 8.83 -12.17
C LEU A 62 -0.62 9.65 -11.60
N LEU A 63 -1.36 10.37 -12.44
CA LEU A 63 -2.46 11.21 -12.00
C LEU A 63 -3.61 10.40 -11.41
N VAL A 64 -3.98 9.29 -12.05
CA VAL A 64 -5.03 8.41 -11.54
C VAL A 64 -4.58 7.71 -10.27
N SER A 65 -3.34 7.22 -10.22
CA SER A 65 -2.78 6.60 -9.01
C SER A 65 -2.73 7.60 -7.84
N ALA A 66 -2.28 8.83 -8.07
CA ALA A 66 -2.27 9.88 -7.06
C ALA A 66 -3.69 10.20 -6.52
N LEU A 67 -4.69 10.26 -7.42
CA LEU A 67 -6.09 10.45 -7.01
C LEU A 67 -6.59 9.29 -6.15
N VAL A 68 -6.36 8.05 -6.56
CA VAL A 68 -6.74 6.84 -5.82
C VAL A 68 -6.01 6.77 -4.48
N HIS A 69 -4.75 7.18 -4.44
CA HIS A 69 -3.94 7.22 -3.22
C HIS A 69 -4.48 8.26 -2.21
N ASN A 70 -4.91 9.43 -2.67
CA ASN A 70 -5.57 10.41 -1.80
C ASN A 70 -6.90 9.86 -1.26
N LEU A 71 -7.69 9.20 -2.10
CA LEU A 71 -8.93 8.55 -1.69
C LEU A 71 -8.69 7.44 -0.66
N TYR A 72 -7.61 6.67 -0.82
CA TYR A 72 -7.14 5.70 0.16
C TYR A 72 -6.95 6.32 1.55
N TYR A 73 -6.29 7.48 1.67
CA TYR A 73 -6.11 8.15 2.97
C TYR A 73 -7.45 8.53 3.61
N VAL A 74 -8.42 8.98 2.83
CA VAL A 74 -9.77 9.30 3.33
C VAL A 74 -10.43 8.06 3.94
N PHE A 75 -10.46 6.94 3.21
CA PHE A 75 -11.07 5.69 3.71
C PHE A 75 -10.30 5.10 4.88
N LEU A 76 -8.98 5.20 4.89
CA LEU A 76 -8.13 4.80 6.01
C LEU A 76 -8.51 5.59 7.28
N LEU A 77 -8.60 6.91 7.18
CA LEU A 77 -8.98 7.77 8.31
C LEU A 77 -10.40 7.48 8.79
N ILE A 78 -11.34 7.23 7.88
CA ILE A 78 -12.72 6.83 8.22
C ILE A 78 -12.70 5.50 8.98
N SER A 79 -11.96 4.50 8.49
CA SER A 79 -11.88 3.19 9.15
C SER A 79 -11.31 3.31 10.57
N TYR A 80 -10.28 4.15 10.77
CA TYR A 80 -9.65 4.38 12.07
C TYR A 80 -10.51 5.21 13.05
N LYS A 81 -11.40 6.05 12.52
CA LYS A 81 -12.37 6.77 13.35
C LYS A 81 -13.54 5.90 13.80
N LEU A 82 -13.94 4.96 12.96
CA LEU A 82 -15.12 4.13 13.18
C LEU A 82 -14.82 2.83 13.93
N GLY A 83 -13.60 2.30 13.83
CA GLY A 83 -13.23 1.01 14.40
C GLY A 83 -11.91 1.02 15.16
N ASP A 84 -11.66 -0.05 15.91
CA ASP A 84 -10.40 -0.25 16.59
C ASP A 84 -9.30 -0.58 15.57
N LEU A 85 -8.13 0.03 15.72
CA LEU A 85 -6.99 -0.18 14.84
C LEU A 85 -6.59 -1.66 14.73
N SER A 86 -6.70 -2.40 15.83
CA SER A 86 -6.39 -3.83 15.87
C SER A 86 -7.35 -4.69 15.05
N GLU A 87 -8.52 -4.18 14.70
CA GLU A 87 -9.54 -4.85 13.89
C GLU A 87 -9.49 -4.39 12.43
N VAL A 88 -9.44 -3.07 12.20
CA VAL A 88 -9.56 -2.51 10.85
C VAL A 88 -8.25 -2.58 10.06
N TYR A 89 -7.11 -2.44 10.72
CA TYR A 89 -5.81 -2.47 10.05
C TYR A 89 -5.49 -3.83 9.40
N PRO A 90 -5.69 -4.99 10.08
CA PRO A 90 -5.47 -6.28 9.45
C PRO A 90 -6.40 -6.53 8.27
N ILE A 91 -7.64 -6.03 8.29
CA ILE A 91 -8.56 -6.18 7.16
C ILE A 91 -8.07 -5.37 5.96
N ALA A 92 -7.74 -4.09 6.16
CA ALA A 92 -7.26 -3.24 5.08
C ALA A 92 -5.95 -3.79 4.45
N ARG A 93 -5.00 -4.20 5.28
CA ARG A 93 -3.70 -4.69 4.83
C ARG A 93 -3.70 -6.16 4.38
N GLY A 94 -4.52 -6.99 5.02
CA GLY A 94 -4.58 -8.42 4.69
C GLY A 94 -5.38 -8.70 3.41
N SER A 95 -6.39 -7.89 3.09
CA SER A 95 -7.13 -8.02 1.82
C SER A 95 -6.32 -7.55 0.61
N SER A 96 -5.43 -6.57 0.79
CA SER A 96 -4.70 -5.93 -0.33
C SER A 96 -3.89 -6.89 -1.19
N PRO A 97 -3.05 -7.82 -0.68
CA PRO A 97 -2.24 -8.69 -1.54
C PRO A 97 -3.08 -9.59 -2.44
N LEU A 98 -4.20 -10.11 -1.93
CA LEU A 98 -5.11 -10.93 -2.72
C LEU A 98 -5.81 -10.09 -3.80
N LEU A 99 -6.27 -8.89 -3.45
CA LEU A 99 -6.91 -7.97 -4.38
C LEU A 99 -5.93 -7.46 -5.45
N VAL A 100 -4.66 -7.22 -5.11
CA VAL A 100 -3.60 -6.89 -6.09
C VAL A 100 -3.42 -8.04 -7.07
N ALA A 101 -3.32 -9.28 -6.59
CA ALA A 101 -3.16 -10.43 -7.47
C ALA A 101 -4.36 -10.58 -8.41
N LEU A 102 -5.59 -10.45 -7.89
CA LEU A 102 -6.80 -10.50 -8.72
C LEU A 102 -6.88 -9.35 -9.72
N GLY A 103 -6.54 -8.12 -9.28
CA GLY A 103 -6.49 -6.95 -10.15
C GLY A 103 -5.45 -7.10 -11.27
N ALA A 104 -4.24 -7.59 -10.96
CA ALA A 104 -3.19 -7.86 -11.94
C ALA A 104 -3.60 -8.95 -12.94
N MET A 105 -4.32 -9.99 -12.50
CA MET A 105 -4.87 -11.02 -13.39
C MET A 105 -5.86 -10.42 -14.40
N VAL A 106 -6.75 -9.54 -13.93
CA VAL A 106 -7.83 -8.98 -14.78
C VAL A 106 -7.30 -7.89 -15.71
N VAL A 107 -6.44 -7.01 -15.21
CA VAL A 107 -6.03 -5.79 -15.93
C VAL A 107 -4.71 -5.99 -16.67
N ALA A 108 -3.75 -6.69 -16.08
CA ALA A 108 -2.43 -6.93 -16.66
C ALA A 108 -2.27 -8.32 -17.30
N GLY A 109 -3.25 -9.21 -17.17
CA GLY A 109 -3.17 -10.58 -17.67
C GLY A 109 -2.13 -11.44 -16.93
N GLU A 110 -1.69 -11.02 -15.75
CA GLU A 110 -0.67 -11.73 -14.96
C GLU A 110 -1.30 -12.83 -14.10
N VAL A 111 -1.07 -14.06 -14.47
CA VAL A 111 -1.57 -15.21 -13.69
C VAL A 111 -0.46 -15.71 -12.77
N PRO A 112 -0.61 -15.57 -11.43
CA PRO A 112 0.32 -16.14 -10.48
C PRO A 112 0.39 -17.67 -10.64
N THR A 113 1.54 -18.27 -10.35
CA THR A 113 1.63 -19.71 -10.23
C THR A 113 0.74 -20.20 -9.08
N VAL A 114 0.33 -21.47 -9.12
CA VAL A 114 -0.49 -22.08 -8.04
C VAL A 114 0.18 -21.92 -6.67
N VAL A 115 1.49 -22.09 -6.60
CA VAL A 115 2.27 -21.88 -5.36
C VAL A 115 2.27 -20.39 -4.96
N GLY A 116 2.45 -19.48 -5.92
CA GLY A 116 2.40 -18.04 -5.67
C GLY A 116 1.04 -17.58 -5.16
N PHE A 117 -0.04 -18.03 -5.80
CA PHE A 117 -1.41 -17.72 -5.36
C PHE A 117 -1.70 -18.29 -3.96
N GLY A 118 -1.25 -19.53 -3.70
CA GLY A 118 -1.35 -20.15 -2.38
C GLY A 118 -0.61 -19.35 -1.30
N GLY A 119 0.59 -18.86 -1.60
CA GLY A 119 1.35 -17.99 -0.71
C GLY A 119 0.65 -16.67 -0.43
N ILE A 120 0.11 -15.99 -1.46
CA ILE A 120 -0.65 -14.75 -1.33
C ILE A 120 -1.90 -14.97 -0.47
N ALA A 121 -2.65 -16.04 -0.74
CA ALA A 121 -3.85 -16.39 0.03
C ALA A 121 -3.50 -16.66 1.51
N LEU A 122 -2.43 -17.41 1.77
CA LEU A 122 -1.98 -17.73 3.12
C LEU A 122 -1.60 -16.46 3.90
N VAL A 123 -0.86 -15.54 3.29
CA VAL A 123 -0.49 -14.25 3.90
C VAL A 123 -1.75 -13.43 4.18
N SER A 124 -2.66 -13.30 3.22
CA SER A 124 -3.90 -12.55 3.38
C SER A 124 -4.76 -13.11 4.51
N VAL A 125 -5.00 -14.41 4.52
CA VAL A 125 -5.76 -15.09 5.59
C VAL A 125 -5.05 -14.94 6.93
N GLY A 126 -3.72 -15.11 6.98
CA GLY A 126 -2.93 -14.94 8.18
C GLY A 126 -3.07 -13.55 8.80
N ILE A 127 -2.97 -12.50 7.97
CA ILE A 127 -3.11 -11.12 8.46
C ILE A 127 -4.55 -10.84 8.90
N VAL A 128 -5.56 -11.22 8.10
CA VAL A 128 -6.97 -11.02 8.45
C VAL A 128 -7.35 -11.79 9.73
N SER A 129 -6.76 -12.96 9.97
CA SER A 129 -7.00 -13.74 11.19
C SER A 129 -6.62 -12.99 12.47
N LEU A 130 -5.68 -12.05 12.40
CA LEU A 130 -5.29 -11.21 13.53
C LEU A 130 -6.45 -10.33 14.04
N THR A 131 -7.41 -9.99 13.19
CA THR A 131 -8.64 -9.29 13.60
C THR A 131 -9.42 -10.08 14.63
N PHE A 132 -9.36 -11.41 14.55
CA PHE A 132 -10.11 -12.32 15.42
C PHE A 132 -9.26 -12.88 16.58
N ALA A 133 -7.95 -12.61 16.59
CA ALA A 133 -7.03 -13.15 17.60
C ALA A 133 -7.33 -12.67 19.03
N ARG A 134 -7.99 -11.53 19.19
CA ARG A 134 -8.40 -10.96 20.48
C ARG A 134 -9.88 -11.21 20.84
N GLY A 135 -10.53 -12.10 20.13
CA GLY A 135 -11.95 -12.41 20.30
C GLY A 135 -12.82 -11.86 19.18
N LYS A 136 -14.13 -12.06 19.27
CA LYS A 136 -15.04 -11.50 18.27
C LYS A 136 -15.00 -9.97 18.31
N PRO A 137 -15.02 -9.29 17.14
CA PRO A 137 -15.14 -7.83 17.09
C PRO A 137 -16.37 -7.38 17.89
N THR A 138 -16.14 -6.84 19.07
CA THR A 138 -17.23 -6.64 20.05
C THR A 138 -17.99 -5.33 19.85
N ARG A 139 -17.45 -4.38 19.09
CA ARG A 139 -18.01 -3.04 18.89
C ARG A 139 -17.91 -2.49 17.47
N ALA A 140 -17.09 -3.09 16.61
CA ALA A 140 -17.02 -2.67 15.22
C ALA A 140 -18.27 -3.18 14.50
N GLY A 141 -19.27 -2.33 14.33
CA GLY A 141 -20.36 -2.61 13.39
C GLY A 141 -19.79 -2.85 11.98
N MET A 142 -20.59 -3.29 11.04
CA MET A 142 -20.19 -3.55 9.65
C MET A 142 -19.50 -2.34 8.97
N LYS A 143 -19.84 -1.12 9.37
CA LYS A 143 -19.30 0.12 8.76
C LYS A 143 -17.77 0.25 8.81
N PRO A 144 -17.08 0.09 9.99
CA PRO A 144 -15.61 0.15 10.02
C PRO A 144 -14.95 -0.96 9.20
N LEU A 145 -15.53 -2.17 9.18
CA LEU A 145 -15.00 -3.28 8.40
C LEU A 145 -15.13 -3.03 6.89
N LEU A 146 -16.26 -2.47 6.45
CA LEU A 146 -16.45 -2.05 5.06
C LEU A 146 -15.48 -0.92 4.68
N ALA A 147 -15.29 0.09 5.53
CA ALA A 147 -14.33 1.15 5.28
C ALA A 147 -12.90 0.59 5.19
N ALA A 148 -12.53 -0.35 6.06
CA ALA A 148 -11.23 -1.04 6.00
C ALA A 148 -11.07 -1.87 4.71
N PHE A 149 -12.11 -2.59 4.29
CA PHE A 149 -12.09 -3.34 3.04
C PHE A 149 -11.98 -2.40 1.82
N CYS A 150 -12.74 -1.30 1.78
CA CYS A 150 -12.59 -0.26 0.75
C CYS A 150 -11.17 0.31 0.71
N THR A 151 -10.55 0.50 1.89
CA THR A 151 -9.14 0.89 1.99
C THR A 151 -8.25 -0.14 1.29
N GLY A 152 -8.47 -1.44 1.52
CA GLY A 152 -7.76 -2.54 0.84
C GLY A 152 -7.96 -2.55 -0.68
N VAL A 153 -9.17 -2.29 -1.15
CA VAL A 153 -9.49 -2.14 -2.60
C VAL A 153 -8.71 -0.96 -3.20
N LEU A 154 -8.69 0.18 -2.53
CA LEU A 154 -7.95 1.36 -3.02
C LEU A 154 -6.43 1.12 -3.03
N ILE A 155 -5.88 0.45 -2.00
CA ILE A 155 -4.47 0.02 -2.00
C ILE A 155 -4.18 -0.85 -3.22
N SER A 156 -5.01 -1.85 -3.49
CA SER A 156 -4.81 -2.72 -4.65
C SER A 156 -4.92 -1.97 -5.97
N SER A 157 -5.84 -1.03 -6.07
CA SER A 157 -6.09 -0.26 -7.29
C SER A 157 -4.89 0.61 -7.66
N TYR A 158 -4.36 1.42 -6.73
CA TYR A 158 -3.18 2.22 -7.04
C TYR A 158 -1.95 1.34 -7.27
N THR A 159 -1.78 0.23 -6.54
CA THR A 159 -0.65 -0.68 -6.73
C THR A 159 -0.64 -1.31 -8.13
N VAL A 160 -1.81 -1.71 -8.65
CA VAL A 160 -1.93 -2.22 -10.02
C VAL A 160 -1.68 -1.12 -11.04
N LEU A 161 -2.23 0.08 -10.83
CA LEU A 161 -1.99 1.25 -11.68
C LEU A 161 -0.51 1.62 -11.75
N ASP A 162 0.18 1.64 -10.62
CA ASP A 162 1.61 1.93 -10.55
C ASP A 162 2.43 0.86 -11.29
N GLY A 163 2.05 -0.42 -11.12
CA GLY A 163 2.66 -1.51 -11.86
C GLY A 163 2.51 -1.38 -13.38
N LEU A 164 1.35 -0.91 -13.86
CA LEU A 164 1.12 -0.61 -15.28
C LEU A 164 1.91 0.61 -15.74
N GLY A 165 1.90 1.68 -14.95
CA GLY A 165 2.61 2.92 -15.24
C GLY A 165 4.12 2.70 -15.36
N MET A 166 4.72 1.95 -14.44
CA MET A 166 6.15 1.60 -14.50
C MET A 166 6.53 0.82 -15.77
N ARG A 167 5.63 0.00 -16.31
CA ARG A 167 5.85 -0.76 -17.54
C ARG A 167 5.58 0.04 -18.80
N ALA A 168 4.74 1.06 -18.72
CA ALA A 168 4.44 1.94 -19.85
C ALA A 168 5.59 2.91 -20.16
N GLY A 169 6.47 3.19 -19.18
CA GLY A 169 7.64 4.06 -19.34
C GLY A 169 8.86 3.32 -19.86
N ALA A 170 9.77 4.06 -20.50
CA ALA A 170 11.08 3.53 -20.95
C ALA A 170 12.00 3.16 -19.78
N SER A 171 11.80 3.78 -18.61
CA SER A 171 12.52 3.52 -17.38
C SER A 171 11.57 3.60 -16.18
N PRO A 172 11.67 2.71 -15.18
CA PRO A 172 10.84 2.80 -13.98
C PRO A 172 11.26 3.93 -13.04
N TRP A 173 12.51 4.38 -13.09
CA TRP A 173 13.07 5.33 -12.13
C TRP A 173 12.34 6.67 -12.06
N PRO A 174 12.00 7.35 -13.19
CA PRO A 174 11.24 8.59 -13.14
C PRO A 174 9.81 8.42 -12.63
N TYR A 175 9.28 7.19 -12.61
CA TYR A 175 7.96 6.89 -12.08
C TYR A 175 7.96 6.74 -10.56
N ILE A 176 9.06 6.22 -10.00
CA ILE A 176 9.17 5.89 -8.56
C ILE A 176 9.49 7.13 -7.73
N VAL A 177 10.16 8.12 -8.33
CA VAL A 177 10.51 9.42 -7.74
C VAL A 177 9.39 10.43 -7.96
#